data_b880722f112c6538141891051d4d9d5d
#
_entry.id   b880722f112c6538141891051d4d9d5d
#
_cell.length_a   1.000
_cell.length_b   1.000
_cell.length_c   1.000
_cell.angle_alpha   90.00
_cell.angle_beta   90.00
_cell.angle_gamma   90.00
#
_symmetry.space_group_name_H-M   'P 1'
#
loop_
_entity.id
_entity.type
_entity.pdbx_description
1 polymer ?
#
loop_
_entity_poly.entity_id
_entity_poly.type
_entity_poly.pdbx_seq_one_letter_code
_entity_poly.pdbx_strand_id
1 'polypeptide(L)' 'MANNKIQTGIRFDPELLYKITYKAKENKRSLNAQLEYLALTCVREYERENAEIKLDKKALYDK' A
#
# COMPACT_ATOMS: atom_id res chain seq x y z
N MET A 1 1.10 20.76 7.03
CA MET A 1 2.09 19.88 6.49
C MET A 1 1.65 19.25 5.17
N ALA A 2 2.52 19.25 4.24
CA ALA A 2 2.16 18.73 2.92
C ALA A 2 1.97 17.22 2.97
N ASN A 3 0.94 16.78 2.28
CA ASN A 3 0.67 15.37 2.12
C ASN A 3 1.12 14.97 0.72
N ASN A 4 2.19 14.18 0.66
CA ASN A 4 2.77 13.79 -0.62
C ASN A 4 2.20 12.49 -1.16
N LYS A 5 1.10 12.02 -0.57
CA LYS A 5 0.51 10.78 -1.02
C LYS A 5 -0.21 10.98 -2.34
N ILE A 6 -0.04 10.03 -3.22
CA ILE A 6 -0.66 10.04 -4.53
C ILE A 6 -1.80 9.05 -4.52
N GLN A 7 -2.96 9.49 -4.97
CA GLN A 7 -4.12 8.62 -5.02
C GLN A 7 -3.99 7.65 -6.18
N THR A 8 -4.25 6.39 -5.90
CA THR A 8 -4.23 5.37 -6.93
C THR A 8 -5.41 4.44 -6.74
N GLY A 9 -5.90 3.88 -7.83
CA GLY A 9 -7.07 3.01 -7.79
C GLY A 9 -6.68 1.55 -7.83
N ILE A 10 -7.43 0.75 -7.09
CA ILE A 10 -7.24 -0.70 -7.06
C ILE A 10 -8.59 -1.35 -7.23
N ARG A 11 -8.63 -2.37 -8.07
CA ARG A 11 -9.85 -3.16 -8.23
C ARG A 11 -9.73 -4.42 -7.41
N PHE A 12 -10.79 -4.70 -6.66
CA PHE A 12 -10.86 -5.92 -5.88
C PHE A 12 -12.05 -6.72 -6.33
N ASP A 13 -11.86 -8.01 -6.36
CA ASP A 13 -12.99 -8.89 -6.44
C ASP A 13 -13.78 -8.80 -5.12
N PRO A 14 -15.13 -8.94 -5.18
CA PRO A 14 -15.94 -8.66 -3.98
C PRO A 14 -15.59 -9.51 -2.76
N GLU A 15 -15.26 -10.75 -2.98
CA GLU A 15 -14.94 -11.63 -1.86
C GLU A 15 -13.66 -11.20 -1.17
N LEU A 16 -12.64 -10.85 -1.96
CA LEU A 16 -11.38 -10.38 -1.38
C LEU A 16 -11.58 -9.06 -0.66
N LEU A 17 -12.38 -8.17 -1.25
CA LEU A 17 -12.64 -6.90 -0.60
C LEU A 17 -13.30 -7.10 0.76
N TYR A 18 -14.27 -8.00 0.81
CA TYR A 18 -14.94 -8.29 2.08
C TYR A 18 -13.95 -8.80 3.12
N LYS A 19 -13.11 -9.73 2.72
CA LYS A 19 -12.17 -10.35 3.65
C LYS A 19 -11.10 -9.38 4.15
N ILE A 20 -10.58 -8.53 3.28
CA ILE A 20 -9.58 -7.57 3.72
C ILE A 20 -10.20 -6.49 4.60
N THR A 21 -11.45 -6.13 4.32
CA THR A 21 -12.15 -5.18 5.18
C THR A 21 -12.38 -5.78 6.57
N TYR A 22 -12.72 -7.05 6.62
CA TYR A 22 -12.88 -7.73 7.90
C TYR A 22 -11.57 -7.71 8.68
N LYS A 23 -10.46 -8.00 8.01
CA LYS A 23 -9.15 -8.01 8.67
C LYS A 23 -8.77 -6.61 9.14
N ALA A 24 -9.12 -5.59 8.38
CA ALA A 24 -8.84 -4.23 8.80
C ALA A 24 -9.55 -3.90 10.09
N LYS A 25 -10.82 -4.31 10.22
CA LYS A 25 -11.56 -4.08 11.45
C LYS A 25 -10.96 -4.83 12.63
N GLU A 26 -10.49 -6.04 12.39
CA GLU A 26 -9.80 -6.79 13.44
C GLU A 26 -8.58 -6.03 13.96
N ASN A 27 -7.87 -5.36 13.06
CA ASN A 27 -6.69 -4.61 13.43
C ASN A 27 -7.00 -3.17 13.83
N LYS A 28 -8.28 -2.82 13.89
CA LYS A 28 -8.74 -1.49 14.27
C LYS A 28 -8.16 -0.43 13.33
N ARG A 29 -8.16 -0.75 12.05
CA ARG A 29 -7.69 0.13 10.99
C ARG A 29 -8.78 0.36 9.98
N SER A 30 -8.72 1.52 9.32
CA SER A 30 -9.54 1.72 8.14
C SER A 30 -9.04 0.82 7.01
N LEU A 31 -9.87 0.62 6.00
CA LEU A 31 -9.45 -0.17 4.85
C LEU A 31 -8.23 0.46 4.19
N ASN A 32 -8.24 1.77 4.01
CA ASN A 32 -7.10 2.45 3.41
C ASN A 32 -5.82 2.23 4.21
N ALA A 33 -5.91 2.38 5.53
CA ALA A 33 -4.73 2.19 6.38
C ALA A 33 -4.23 0.76 6.32
N GLN A 34 -5.15 -0.20 6.26
CA GLN A 34 -4.76 -1.60 6.17
C GLN A 34 -4.03 -1.89 4.86
N LEU A 35 -4.55 -1.35 3.76
CA LEU A 35 -3.92 -1.56 2.46
C LEU A 35 -2.56 -0.89 2.39
N GLU A 36 -2.46 0.31 2.95
CA GLU A 36 -1.20 1.02 2.98
C GLU A 36 -0.16 0.26 3.79
N TYR A 37 -0.58 -0.31 4.91
CA TYR A 37 0.30 -1.11 5.75
C TYR A 37 0.80 -2.34 5.00
N LEU A 38 -0.09 -3.02 4.29
CA LEU A 38 0.31 -4.20 3.53
C LEU A 38 1.30 -3.85 2.43
N ALA A 39 1.07 -2.74 1.74
CA ALA A 39 1.98 -2.30 0.70
C ALA A 39 3.36 -1.98 1.28
N LEU A 40 3.38 -1.28 2.40
CA LEU A 40 4.63 -0.93 3.05
C LEU A 40 5.39 -2.17 3.49
N THR A 41 4.68 -3.13 4.08
CA THR A 41 5.30 -4.36 4.53
C THR A 41 5.89 -5.13 3.36
N CYS A 42 5.17 -5.18 2.25
CA CYS A 42 5.65 -5.87 1.06
C CYS A 42 6.96 -5.27 0.56
N VAL A 43 7.04 -3.95 0.51
CA VAL A 43 8.24 -3.27 0.04
C VAL A 43 9.40 -3.51 1.00
N ARG A 44 9.13 -3.41 2.30
CA ARG A 44 10.17 -3.61 3.30
C ARG A 44 10.77 -5.01 3.23
N GLU A 45 9.92 -6.00 3.03
CA GLU A 45 10.40 -7.38 2.93
C GLU A 45 11.26 -7.58 1.69
N TYR A 46 10.85 -6.98 0.59
CA TYR A 46 11.64 -7.08 -0.62
C TYR A 46 13.01 -6.45 -0.44
N GLU A 47 13.05 -5.27 0.15
CA GLU A 47 14.31 -4.54 0.30
C GLU A 47 15.24 -5.22 1.30
N ARG A 48 14.68 -5.90 2.28
CA ARG A 48 15.49 -6.62 3.24
C ARG A 48 16.18 -7.81 2.60
N GLU A 49 15.51 -8.48 1.67
CA GLU A 49 16.04 -9.70 1.05
C GLU A 49 16.85 -9.42 -0.21
N ASN A 50 16.64 -8.30 -0.83
CA ASN A 50 17.30 -8.03 -2.10
C ASN A 50 18.20 -6.81 -1.97
N ALA A 51 17.65 -5.66 -2.23
CA ALA A 51 18.38 -4.42 -2.12
C ALA A 51 17.38 -3.30 -2.12
N GLU A 52 17.80 -2.16 -1.62
CA GLU A 52 16.95 -1.00 -1.61
C GLU A 52 16.54 -0.63 -3.04
N ILE A 53 15.24 -0.41 -3.23
CA ILE A 53 14.72 0.01 -4.52
C ILE A 53 15.08 1.47 -4.72
N LYS A 54 15.84 1.74 -5.77
CA LYS A 54 16.26 3.11 -6.04
C LYS A 54 15.11 3.90 -6.64
N LEU A 55 14.96 5.11 -6.17
CA LEU A 55 13.90 5.97 -6.66
C LEU A 55 14.32 6.68 -7.95
N ASP A 56 13.40 6.66 -8.90
CA ASP A 56 13.52 7.50 -10.08
C ASP A 56 12.49 8.61 -9.91
N LYS A 57 12.95 9.78 -9.47
CA LYS A 57 12.02 10.85 -9.12
C LYS A 57 11.22 11.31 -10.33
N LYS A 58 11.81 11.23 -11.50
CA LYS A 58 11.08 11.61 -12.70
C LYS A 58 9.91 10.65 -12.94
N ALA A 59 10.17 9.36 -12.86
CA ALA A 59 9.11 8.38 -13.04
C ALA A 59 8.09 8.43 -11.92
N LEU A 60 8.53 8.80 -10.72
CA LEU A 60 7.65 8.85 -9.56
C LEU A 60 6.50 9.83 -9.76
N TYR A 61 6.78 10.97 -10.37
CA TYR A 61 5.76 12.00 -10.56
C TYR A 61 5.24 12.10 -11.98
N ASP A 62 5.77 11.30 -12.86
CA ASP A 62 5.41 11.34 -14.27
C ASP A 62 4.40 10.23 -14.55
N LYS A 63 3.14 10.57 -14.49
CA LYS A 63 2.08 9.58 -14.67
C LYS A 63 1.50 9.59 -16.05
#